data_b0bb4efb8f86288ab50fd50abc4dca37
#
_entry.id   b0bb4efb8f86288ab50fd50abc4dca37
#
_cell.length_a   1.000
_cell.length_b   1.000
_cell.length_c   1.000
_cell.angle_alpha   90.00
_cell.angle_beta   90.00
_cell.angle_gamma   90.00
#
_symmetry.space_group_name_H-M   'P 1'
#
loop_
_entity.id
_entity.type
_entity.pdbx_description
1 polymer ?
#
loop_
_entity_poly.entity_id
_entity_poly.type
_entity_poly.pdbx_seq_one_letter_code
_entity_poly.pdbx_strand_id
1 'polypeptide(L)'
;MPTLELVHSPHAPDLCPITIYYREFGRGRPLVFLHGGWGYGLYPFDEQIEAFQNDYRILIPDRSGYGHSTRVAGEMRLDFHRRAAEEMISFLDALGIERAVFWGHSDGSVISAMLGLEAPERCECLILEAFHLLRRKPGSRAFFDRFAARPEDLGEETKKLLALDHGEEQWPTVLQRNCTAWFRLADLVKRADEDLYDGRLGEIKVPTLFLHGSLDPRTEPGEMERVRKEMPQATMKFVSNGKHSPHSELGAFAECNALAREFLLSQA
;
A
#
# COMPACT_ATOMS: atom_id res chain seq x y z
N MET A 1 20.96 -6.83 -1.00
CA MET A 1 20.00 -5.78 -0.61
C MET A 1 19.94 -5.71 0.90
N PRO A 2 19.74 -4.52 1.49
CA PRO A 2 19.84 -4.36 2.92
C PRO A 2 18.69 -5.00 3.69
N THR A 3 18.99 -5.35 4.94
CA THR A 3 18.03 -5.76 5.96
C THR A 3 18.18 -4.86 7.17
N LEU A 4 17.09 -4.67 7.90
CA LEU A 4 17.03 -3.85 9.10
C LEU A 4 16.36 -4.62 10.22
N GLU A 5 16.95 -4.63 11.40
CA GLU A 5 16.31 -5.19 12.57
C GLU A 5 15.41 -4.17 13.25
N LEU A 6 14.16 -4.52 13.49
CA LEU A 6 13.23 -3.74 14.30
C LEU A 6 13.03 -4.43 15.64
N VAL A 7 13.42 -3.74 16.70
CA VAL A 7 13.22 -4.21 18.07
C VAL A 7 11.75 -4.17 18.50
N HIS A 8 10.94 -3.39 17.78
CA HIS A 8 9.51 -3.25 18.00
C HIS A 8 8.75 -3.24 16.68
N SER A 9 7.78 -4.12 16.53
CA SER A 9 6.82 -4.13 15.42
C SER A 9 5.41 -4.34 15.96
N PRO A 10 4.54 -3.33 15.90
CA PRO A 10 3.14 -3.50 16.28
C PRO A 10 2.39 -4.51 15.41
N HIS A 11 2.85 -4.70 14.17
CA HIS A 11 2.29 -5.69 13.25
C HIS A 11 2.62 -7.14 13.64
N ALA A 12 3.80 -7.37 14.23
CA ALA A 12 4.29 -8.69 14.64
C ALA A 12 4.91 -8.65 16.06
N PRO A 13 4.17 -8.22 17.11
CA PRO A 13 4.73 -7.93 18.43
C PRO A 13 5.35 -9.17 19.11
N ASP A 14 4.77 -10.34 18.87
CA ASP A 14 5.21 -11.61 19.49
C ASP A 14 6.48 -12.20 18.82
N LEU A 15 6.92 -11.61 17.70
CA LEU A 15 8.08 -12.07 16.93
C LEU A 15 9.28 -11.14 17.07
N CYS A 16 9.15 -10.02 17.79
CA CYS A 16 10.25 -9.06 17.95
C CYS A 16 11.46 -9.63 18.69
N PRO A 17 12.71 -9.31 18.27
CA PRO A 17 12.99 -8.44 17.12
C PRO A 17 12.71 -9.11 15.78
N ILE A 18 12.24 -8.32 14.80
CA ILE A 18 11.99 -8.78 13.44
C ILE A 18 13.00 -8.21 12.45
N THR A 19 13.19 -8.88 11.34
CA THR A 19 14.00 -8.39 10.22
C THR A 19 13.09 -7.88 9.11
N ILE A 20 13.28 -6.63 8.71
CA ILE A 20 12.68 -6.03 7.51
C ILE A 20 13.73 -6.02 6.40
N TYR A 21 13.40 -6.69 5.32
CA TYR A 21 14.13 -6.57 4.06
C TYR A 21 13.61 -5.34 3.31
N TYR A 22 14.50 -4.57 2.68
CA TYR A 22 14.09 -3.45 1.85
C TYR A 22 15.01 -3.25 0.65
N ARG A 23 14.49 -2.59 -0.36
CA ARG A 23 15.24 -2.15 -1.53
C ARG A 23 15.54 -0.66 -1.34
N GLU A 24 16.74 -0.24 -1.73
CA GLU A 24 17.17 1.15 -1.62
C GLU A 24 17.84 1.59 -2.91
N PHE A 25 17.43 2.74 -3.43
CA PHE A 25 17.96 3.33 -4.66
C PHE A 25 18.11 4.84 -4.51
N GLY A 26 19.03 5.40 -5.29
CA GLY A 26 19.21 6.85 -5.32
C GLY A 26 19.71 7.47 -4.04
N ARG A 27 19.53 8.77 -3.92
CA ARG A 27 19.90 9.59 -2.76
C ARG A 27 19.08 10.88 -2.74
N GLY A 28 19.04 11.55 -1.60
CA GLY A 28 18.30 12.81 -1.44
C GLY A 28 17.11 12.68 -0.51
N ARG A 29 16.01 13.33 -0.85
CA ARG A 29 14.76 13.35 -0.07
C ARG A 29 14.16 11.93 0.03
N PRO A 30 13.81 11.43 1.23
CA PRO A 30 13.28 10.08 1.37
C PRO A 30 11.91 9.93 0.68
N LEU A 31 11.78 8.89 -0.15
CA LEU A 31 10.53 8.46 -0.79
C LEU A 31 10.32 6.97 -0.50
N VAL A 32 9.31 6.66 0.28
CA VAL A 32 8.96 5.30 0.67
C VAL A 32 7.82 4.80 -0.19
N PHE A 33 8.05 3.70 -0.94
CA PHE A 33 6.99 2.99 -1.65
C PHE A 33 6.44 1.86 -0.79
N LEU A 34 5.12 1.83 -0.62
CA LEU A 34 4.42 0.79 0.12
C LEU A 34 3.59 -0.08 -0.81
N HIS A 35 3.97 -1.35 -0.91
CA HIS A 35 3.32 -2.33 -1.78
C HIS A 35 1.89 -2.69 -1.35
N GLY A 36 1.11 -3.24 -2.26
CA GLY A 36 -0.24 -3.73 -2.03
C GLY A 36 -0.33 -4.99 -1.16
N GLY A 37 -1.53 -5.56 -1.07
CA GLY A 37 -1.83 -6.68 -0.18
C GLY A 37 -1.19 -8.01 -0.58
N TRP A 38 -0.64 -8.11 -1.79
CA TRP A 38 -0.02 -9.35 -2.29
C TRP A 38 1.50 -9.26 -2.43
N GLY A 39 2.12 -8.24 -1.87
CA GLY A 39 3.56 -8.05 -1.89
C GLY A 39 4.05 -7.13 -3.03
N TYR A 40 5.37 -6.99 -3.10
CA TYR A 40 6.04 -6.14 -4.08
C TYR A 40 6.08 -6.77 -5.49
N GLY A 41 6.39 -8.07 -5.56
CA GLY A 41 6.79 -8.73 -6.81
C GLY A 41 5.70 -8.80 -7.88
N LEU A 42 4.41 -8.70 -7.49
CA LEU A 42 3.31 -8.71 -8.46
C LEU A 42 3.12 -7.36 -9.17
N TYR A 43 3.35 -6.27 -8.44
CA TYR A 43 3.20 -4.89 -8.94
C TYR A 43 4.43 -4.07 -8.52
N PRO A 44 5.59 -4.30 -9.16
CA PRO A 44 6.84 -3.66 -8.79
C PRO A 44 6.85 -2.18 -9.17
N PHE A 45 7.63 -1.39 -8.44
CA PHE A 45 7.83 0.04 -8.68
C PHE A 45 9.04 0.32 -9.59
N ASP A 46 9.38 -0.57 -10.51
CA ASP A 46 10.60 -0.46 -11.33
C ASP A 46 10.62 0.82 -12.17
N GLU A 47 9.48 1.17 -12.78
CA GLU A 47 9.32 2.39 -13.59
C GLU A 47 9.42 3.67 -12.72
N GLN A 48 9.03 3.59 -11.44
CA GLN A 48 9.14 4.69 -10.49
C GLN A 48 10.57 4.80 -9.98
N ILE A 49 11.27 3.69 -9.76
CA ILE A 49 12.69 3.70 -9.42
C ILE A 49 13.47 4.42 -10.52
N GLU A 50 13.27 4.04 -11.78
CA GLU A 50 13.94 4.69 -12.91
C GLU A 50 13.61 6.19 -12.98
N ALA A 51 12.34 6.54 -12.79
CA ALA A 51 11.88 7.93 -12.90
C ALA A 51 12.35 8.85 -11.76
N PHE A 52 12.54 8.33 -10.53
CA PHE A 52 12.72 9.18 -9.34
C PHE A 52 14.05 9.01 -8.60
N GLN A 53 14.87 7.97 -8.87
CA GLN A 53 16.11 7.70 -8.13
C GLN A 53 17.19 8.79 -8.24
N ASN A 54 17.11 9.68 -9.23
CA ASN A 54 18.06 10.79 -9.36
C ASN A 54 17.77 11.93 -8.38
N ASP A 55 16.52 12.05 -7.92
CA ASP A 55 16.03 13.15 -7.08
C ASP A 55 15.70 12.70 -5.66
N TYR A 56 15.46 11.39 -5.45
CA TYR A 56 14.98 10.83 -4.21
C TYR A 56 15.85 9.66 -3.72
N ARG A 57 15.96 9.52 -2.39
CA ARG A 57 16.35 8.29 -1.74
C ARG A 57 15.12 7.39 -1.64
N ILE A 58 15.01 6.44 -2.53
CA ILE A 58 13.87 5.53 -2.64
C ILE A 58 14.07 4.36 -1.69
N LEU A 59 13.05 4.06 -0.88
CA LEU A 59 13.01 2.96 0.07
C LEU A 59 11.75 2.12 -0.20
N ILE A 60 11.93 0.81 -0.37
CA ILE A 60 10.82 -0.11 -0.65
C ILE A 60 10.90 -1.27 0.34
N PRO A 61 10.31 -1.16 1.53
CA PRO A 61 10.28 -2.25 2.49
C PRO A 61 9.31 -3.36 2.07
N ASP A 62 9.74 -4.61 2.23
CA ASP A 62 8.81 -5.72 2.35
C ASP A 62 8.26 -5.66 3.79
N ARG A 63 6.97 -5.38 3.95
CA ARG A 63 6.36 -5.35 5.29
C ARG A 63 6.49 -6.71 5.97
N SER A 64 6.48 -6.76 7.30
CA SER A 64 6.51 -8.05 8.01
C SER A 64 5.40 -8.98 7.53
N GLY A 65 5.74 -10.24 7.30
CA GLY A 65 4.86 -11.24 6.70
C GLY A 65 4.88 -11.29 5.17
N TYR A 66 5.62 -10.39 4.49
CA TYR A 66 5.75 -10.33 3.03
C TYR A 66 7.19 -10.49 2.57
N GLY A 67 7.36 -10.87 1.30
CA GLY A 67 8.65 -10.89 0.62
C GLY A 67 9.73 -11.64 1.40
N HIS A 68 10.83 -10.98 1.63
CA HIS A 68 12.00 -11.52 2.33
C HIS A 68 12.08 -11.09 3.82
N SER A 69 11.08 -10.35 4.31
CA SER A 69 10.97 -9.96 5.72
C SER A 69 10.53 -11.10 6.62
N THR A 70 10.64 -10.92 7.94
CA THR A 70 10.22 -11.90 8.93
C THR A 70 8.82 -12.42 8.63
N ARG A 71 8.68 -13.74 8.59
CA ARG A 71 7.40 -14.42 8.35
C ARG A 71 6.47 -14.23 9.54
N VAL A 72 5.22 -13.91 9.25
CA VAL A 72 4.17 -13.78 10.27
C VAL A 72 3.12 -14.87 10.02
N ALA A 73 2.95 -15.76 10.96
CA ALA A 73 1.97 -16.83 10.89
C ALA A 73 0.58 -16.37 11.39
N GLY A 74 -0.42 -17.22 11.14
CA GLY A 74 -1.79 -17.03 11.62
C GLY A 74 -2.56 -15.98 10.83
N GLU A 75 -3.72 -15.61 11.33
CA GLU A 75 -4.62 -14.66 10.69
C GLU A 75 -4.13 -13.21 10.84
N MET A 76 -4.38 -12.39 9.83
CA MET A 76 -4.16 -10.95 9.95
C MET A 76 -5.21 -10.35 10.90
N ARG A 77 -4.77 -9.44 11.76
CA ARG A 77 -5.67 -8.68 12.64
C ARG A 77 -6.52 -7.73 11.81
N LEU A 78 -7.66 -7.35 12.33
CA LEU A 78 -8.57 -6.43 11.62
C LEU A 78 -8.05 -4.99 11.53
N ASP A 79 -7.12 -4.64 12.42
CA ASP A 79 -6.42 -3.35 12.46
C ASP A 79 -5.05 -3.40 11.75
N PHE A 80 -4.85 -4.36 10.83
CA PHE A 80 -3.55 -4.65 10.21
C PHE A 80 -2.97 -3.46 9.42
N HIS A 81 -3.78 -2.66 8.77
CA HIS A 81 -3.30 -1.46 8.08
C HIS A 81 -2.70 -0.44 9.04
N ARG A 82 -3.39 -0.19 10.17
CA ARG A 82 -2.90 0.72 11.22
C ARG A 82 -1.60 0.23 11.83
N ARG A 83 -1.52 -1.06 12.16
CA ARG A 83 -0.30 -1.67 12.69
C ARG A 83 0.86 -1.66 11.69
N ALA A 84 0.57 -1.83 10.41
CA ALA A 84 1.59 -1.69 9.39
C ALA A 84 2.07 -0.23 9.25
N ALA A 85 1.19 0.76 9.44
CA ALA A 85 1.59 2.17 9.50
C ALA A 85 2.52 2.44 10.69
N GLU A 86 2.21 1.94 11.88
CA GLU A 86 3.07 2.03 13.06
C GLU A 86 4.41 1.32 12.86
N GLU A 87 4.43 0.16 12.17
CA GLU A 87 5.68 -0.54 11.80
C GLU A 87 6.55 0.31 10.86
N MET A 88 5.94 1.06 9.94
CA MET A 88 6.67 1.97 9.06
C MET A 88 7.30 3.15 9.81
N ILE A 89 6.71 3.60 10.91
CA ILE A 89 7.33 4.57 11.81
C ILE A 89 8.60 3.96 12.43
N SER A 90 8.51 2.74 12.97
CA SER A 90 9.66 2.02 13.51
C SER A 90 10.76 1.81 12.45
N PHE A 91 10.37 1.55 11.20
CA PHE A 91 11.30 1.42 10.06
C PHE A 91 12.04 2.75 9.79
N LEU A 92 11.33 3.88 9.75
CA LEU A 92 11.96 5.19 9.59
C LEU A 92 12.91 5.52 10.74
N ASP A 93 12.48 5.26 11.98
CA ASP A 93 13.30 5.51 13.19
C ASP A 93 14.62 4.74 13.15
N ALA A 94 14.58 3.47 12.78
CA ALA A 94 15.75 2.63 12.68
C ALA A 94 16.72 3.07 11.54
N LEU A 95 16.22 3.79 10.53
CA LEU A 95 17.02 4.42 9.47
C LEU A 95 17.45 5.85 9.80
N GLY A 96 17.04 6.41 10.93
CA GLY A 96 17.29 7.81 11.30
C GLY A 96 16.58 8.81 10.38
N ILE A 97 15.43 8.42 9.81
CA ILE A 97 14.64 9.25 8.90
C ILE A 97 13.51 9.92 9.70
N GLU A 98 13.55 11.21 9.82
CA GLU A 98 12.54 11.98 10.55
C GLU A 98 11.23 12.07 9.78
N ARG A 99 11.29 12.36 8.49
CA ARG A 99 10.12 12.53 7.61
C ARG A 99 10.39 11.94 6.23
N ALA A 100 9.32 11.48 5.56
CA ALA A 100 9.41 10.94 4.21
C ALA A 100 8.16 11.29 3.38
N VAL A 101 8.31 11.24 2.06
CA VAL A 101 7.18 11.10 1.14
C VAL A 101 6.74 9.64 1.18
N PHE A 102 5.44 9.37 1.24
CA PHE A 102 4.90 8.02 1.12
C PHE A 102 4.07 7.89 -0.14
N TRP A 103 4.45 6.91 -0.98
CA TRP A 103 3.64 6.49 -2.12
C TRP A 103 3.16 5.07 -1.88
N GLY A 104 1.89 4.92 -1.55
CA GLY A 104 1.27 3.63 -1.30
C GLY A 104 0.36 3.18 -2.44
N HIS A 105 0.45 1.90 -2.81
CA HIS A 105 -0.45 1.25 -3.75
C HIS A 105 -1.40 0.30 -3.02
N SER A 106 -2.72 0.36 -3.32
CA SER A 106 -3.73 -0.54 -2.76
C SER A 106 -3.69 -0.58 -1.22
N ASP A 107 -3.41 -1.71 -0.54
CA ASP A 107 -3.20 -1.75 0.91
C ASP A 107 -2.13 -0.75 1.37
N GLY A 108 -1.07 -0.56 0.57
CA GLY A 108 -0.05 0.46 0.84
C GLY A 108 -0.61 1.87 0.86
N SER A 109 -1.63 2.18 0.05
CA SER A 109 -2.30 3.48 0.06
C SER A 109 -3.13 3.68 1.34
N VAL A 110 -3.79 2.62 1.83
CA VAL A 110 -4.50 2.66 3.11
C VAL A 110 -3.51 2.89 4.26
N ILE A 111 -2.37 2.19 4.25
CA ILE A 111 -1.30 2.35 5.24
C ILE A 111 -0.74 3.78 5.21
N SER A 112 -0.48 4.34 4.02
CA SER A 112 -0.01 5.71 3.87
C SER A 112 -1.02 6.74 4.38
N ALA A 113 -2.31 6.52 4.16
CA ALA A 113 -3.36 7.38 4.70
C ALA A 113 -3.45 7.28 6.23
N MET A 114 -3.25 6.08 6.83
CA MET A 114 -3.16 5.90 8.27
C MET A 114 -1.96 6.65 8.86
N LEU A 115 -0.80 6.65 8.18
CA LEU A 115 0.35 7.47 8.56
C LEU A 115 0.01 8.95 8.56
N GLY A 116 -0.63 9.45 7.50
CA GLY A 116 -1.07 10.84 7.43
C GLY A 116 -2.09 11.24 8.49
N LEU A 117 -2.86 10.29 9.00
CA LEU A 117 -3.86 10.50 10.02
C LEU A 117 -3.30 10.46 11.45
N GLU A 118 -2.36 9.54 11.72
CA GLU A 118 -1.90 9.21 13.07
C GLU A 118 -0.49 9.70 13.40
N ALA A 119 0.32 9.96 12.37
CA ALA A 119 1.68 10.50 12.49
C ALA A 119 1.99 11.52 11.38
N PRO A 120 1.16 12.58 11.23
CA PRO A 120 1.31 13.55 10.14
C PRO A 120 2.69 14.24 10.13
N GLU A 121 3.33 14.38 11.29
CA GLU A 121 4.68 14.95 11.43
C GLU A 121 5.77 14.09 10.75
N ARG A 122 5.50 12.80 10.52
CA ARG A 122 6.40 11.87 9.82
C ARG A 122 6.22 11.88 8.30
N CYS A 123 5.18 12.56 7.81
CA CYS A 123 4.81 12.61 6.41
C CYS A 123 5.12 13.98 5.81
N GLU A 124 5.87 14.02 4.70
CA GLU A 124 6.05 15.23 3.91
C GLU A 124 4.86 15.47 2.99
N CYS A 125 4.49 14.45 2.23
CA CYS A 125 3.27 14.36 1.45
C CYS A 125 2.92 12.89 1.18
N LEU A 126 1.70 12.65 0.70
CA LEU A 126 1.16 11.31 0.43
C LEU A 126 0.76 11.19 -1.04
N ILE A 127 1.13 10.08 -1.67
CA ILE A 127 0.57 9.63 -2.95
C ILE A 127 -0.19 8.33 -2.67
N LEU A 128 -1.51 8.40 -2.78
CA LEU A 128 -2.43 7.32 -2.46
C LEU A 128 -2.96 6.72 -3.77
N GLU A 129 -2.30 5.66 -4.23
CA GLU A 129 -2.63 5.02 -5.50
C GLU A 129 -3.58 3.84 -5.28
N ALA A 130 -4.59 3.71 -6.16
CA ALA A 130 -5.62 2.69 -6.07
C ALA A 130 -6.25 2.61 -4.66
N PHE A 131 -6.61 3.77 -4.16
CA PHE A 131 -7.05 4.00 -2.78
C PHE A 131 -8.36 3.28 -2.46
N HIS A 132 -8.45 2.76 -1.26
CA HIS A 132 -9.64 2.14 -0.70
C HIS A 132 -10.20 2.97 0.46
N LEU A 133 -11.45 3.39 0.33
CA LEU A 133 -12.20 4.07 1.38
C LEU A 133 -13.05 3.08 2.18
N LEU A 134 -13.85 2.27 1.49
CA LEU A 134 -14.88 1.45 2.10
C LEU A 134 -14.34 0.12 2.65
N ARG A 135 -14.80 -0.27 3.83
CA ARG A 135 -14.54 -1.60 4.42
C ARG A 135 -15.22 -2.70 3.62
N ARG A 136 -16.43 -2.45 3.12
CA ARG A 136 -17.22 -3.40 2.34
C ARG A 136 -17.12 -3.07 0.85
N LYS A 137 -16.61 -4.03 0.09
CA LYS A 137 -16.41 -3.90 -1.34
C LYS A 137 -17.17 -5.01 -2.09
N PRO A 138 -18.49 -4.86 -2.31
CA PRO A 138 -19.30 -5.87 -2.97
C PRO A 138 -18.79 -6.28 -4.34
N GLY A 139 -18.31 -5.33 -5.14
CA GLY A 139 -17.72 -5.59 -6.46
C GLY A 139 -16.44 -6.44 -6.42
N SER A 140 -15.71 -6.41 -5.32
CA SER A 140 -14.47 -7.20 -5.13
C SER A 140 -14.68 -8.47 -4.31
N ARG A 141 -15.85 -8.68 -3.71
CA ARG A 141 -16.10 -9.79 -2.77
C ARG A 141 -15.79 -11.16 -3.38
N ALA A 142 -16.34 -11.44 -4.56
CA ALA A 142 -16.14 -12.73 -5.23
C ALA A 142 -14.67 -13.00 -5.57
N PHE A 143 -13.88 -11.95 -5.84
CA PHE A 143 -12.45 -12.06 -6.06
C PHE A 143 -11.71 -12.46 -4.77
N PHE A 144 -11.97 -11.81 -3.65
CA PHE A 144 -11.34 -12.13 -2.38
C PHE A 144 -11.77 -13.52 -1.89
N ASP A 145 -13.05 -13.88 -1.96
CA ASP A 145 -13.55 -15.19 -1.57
C ASP A 145 -12.89 -16.32 -2.38
N ARG A 146 -12.74 -16.11 -3.71
CA ARG A 146 -12.10 -17.10 -4.58
C ARG A 146 -10.67 -17.39 -4.16
N PHE A 147 -9.85 -16.35 -3.98
CA PHE A 147 -8.43 -16.53 -3.71
C PHE A 147 -8.11 -16.79 -2.24
N ALA A 148 -9.02 -16.46 -1.33
CA ALA A 148 -8.93 -16.95 0.04
C ALA A 148 -9.13 -18.47 0.12
N ALA A 149 -10.06 -18.99 -0.69
CA ALA A 149 -10.38 -20.44 -0.72
C ALA A 149 -9.41 -21.24 -1.59
N ARG A 150 -9.01 -20.70 -2.75
CA ARG A 150 -8.25 -21.40 -3.79
C ARG A 150 -7.21 -20.49 -4.44
N PRO A 151 -6.09 -20.21 -3.77
CA PRO A 151 -5.02 -19.39 -4.33
C PRO A 151 -4.43 -20.01 -5.62
N GLU A 152 -4.48 -21.33 -5.75
CA GLU A 152 -4.06 -22.08 -6.93
C GLU A 152 -4.83 -21.75 -8.20
N ASP A 153 -6.01 -21.13 -8.11
CA ASP A 153 -6.80 -20.66 -9.26
C ASP A 153 -6.19 -19.44 -9.97
N LEU A 154 -5.12 -18.86 -9.43
CA LEU A 154 -4.36 -17.80 -10.12
C LEU A 154 -3.71 -18.32 -11.40
N GLY A 155 -3.54 -17.42 -12.37
CA GLY A 155 -2.76 -17.71 -13.57
C GLY A 155 -1.30 -18.02 -13.26
N GLU A 156 -0.68 -18.90 -14.08
CA GLU A 156 0.69 -19.39 -13.84
C GLU A 156 1.74 -18.27 -13.73
N GLU A 157 1.63 -17.22 -14.55
CA GLU A 157 2.56 -16.07 -14.46
C GLU A 157 2.44 -15.33 -13.13
N THR A 158 1.22 -15.14 -12.62
CA THR A 158 1.00 -14.53 -11.31
C THR A 158 1.58 -15.39 -10.18
N LYS A 159 1.38 -16.70 -10.25
CA LYS A 159 1.95 -17.65 -9.27
C LYS A 159 3.47 -17.59 -9.25
N LYS A 160 4.11 -17.56 -10.43
CA LYS A 160 5.57 -17.42 -10.52
C LYS A 160 6.07 -16.13 -9.87
N LEU A 161 5.42 -14.99 -10.13
CA LEU A 161 5.80 -13.72 -9.53
C LEU A 161 5.65 -13.76 -8.00
N LEU A 162 4.54 -14.31 -7.50
CA LEU A 162 4.33 -14.46 -6.06
C LEU A 162 5.32 -15.43 -5.43
N ALA A 163 5.66 -16.52 -6.11
CA ALA A 163 6.67 -17.48 -5.65
C ALA A 163 8.09 -16.89 -5.63
N LEU A 164 8.44 -16.07 -6.60
CA LEU A 164 9.70 -15.32 -6.61
C LEU A 164 9.79 -14.32 -5.46
N ASP A 165 8.69 -13.66 -5.13
CA ASP A 165 8.63 -12.65 -4.06
C ASP A 165 8.60 -13.29 -2.66
N HIS A 166 7.75 -14.31 -2.45
CA HIS A 166 7.47 -14.88 -1.13
C HIS A 166 8.11 -16.27 -0.89
N GLY A 167 8.56 -16.93 -1.95
CA GLY A 167 8.95 -18.34 -1.94
C GLY A 167 7.78 -19.28 -2.26
N GLU A 168 8.10 -20.42 -2.87
CA GLU A 168 7.13 -21.41 -3.38
C GLU A 168 6.11 -21.87 -2.33
N GLU A 169 6.57 -22.07 -1.09
CA GLU A 169 5.71 -22.59 -0.03
C GLU A 169 4.87 -21.51 0.66
N GLN A 170 5.28 -20.24 0.57
CA GLN A 170 4.69 -19.16 1.37
C GLN A 170 3.67 -18.31 0.63
N TRP A 171 3.84 -18.13 -0.67
CA TRP A 171 2.97 -17.23 -1.45
C TRP A 171 1.46 -17.55 -1.30
N PRO A 172 1.00 -18.82 -1.24
CA PRO A 172 -0.43 -19.10 -1.09
C PRO A 172 -0.96 -18.59 0.24
N THR A 173 -0.17 -18.76 1.31
CA THR A 173 -0.54 -18.28 2.65
C THR A 173 -0.61 -16.76 2.72
N VAL A 174 0.33 -16.05 2.11
CA VAL A 174 0.32 -14.57 2.05
C VAL A 174 -0.96 -14.08 1.38
N LEU A 175 -1.28 -14.65 0.23
CA LEU A 175 -2.48 -14.33 -0.53
C LEU A 175 -3.77 -14.60 0.27
N GLN A 176 -3.88 -15.81 0.81
CA GLN A 176 -5.06 -16.24 1.58
C GLN A 176 -5.28 -15.36 2.81
N ARG A 177 -4.21 -15.03 3.54
CA ARG A 177 -4.28 -14.17 4.73
C ARG A 177 -4.82 -12.78 4.39
N ASN A 178 -4.30 -12.17 3.32
CA ASN A 178 -4.76 -10.84 2.89
C ASN A 178 -6.23 -10.88 2.43
N CYS A 179 -6.58 -11.80 1.55
CA CYS A 179 -7.96 -11.94 1.08
C CYS A 179 -8.94 -12.22 2.23
N THR A 180 -8.56 -13.10 3.18
CA THR A 180 -9.35 -13.39 4.37
C THR A 180 -9.54 -12.15 5.26
N ALA A 181 -8.49 -11.34 5.46
CA ALA A 181 -8.58 -10.11 6.24
C ALA A 181 -9.57 -9.12 5.63
N TRP A 182 -9.55 -8.95 4.32
CA TRP A 182 -10.46 -8.05 3.63
C TRP A 182 -11.92 -8.46 3.76
N PHE A 183 -12.26 -9.73 3.58
CA PHE A 183 -13.66 -10.11 3.74
C PHE A 183 -14.10 -10.16 5.21
N ARG A 184 -13.21 -10.46 6.17
CA ARG A 184 -13.52 -10.31 7.59
C ARG A 184 -13.80 -8.86 7.98
N LEU A 185 -13.05 -7.90 7.44
CA LEU A 185 -13.36 -6.47 7.59
C LEU A 185 -14.76 -6.16 7.03
N ALA A 186 -15.08 -6.70 5.84
CA ALA A 186 -16.37 -6.47 5.21
C ALA A 186 -17.54 -7.09 5.98
N ASP A 187 -17.34 -8.24 6.62
CA ASP A 187 -18.39 -8.95 7.37
C ASP A 187 -18.71 -8.31 8.73
N LEU A 188 -17.80 -7.48 9.25
CA LEU A 188 -18.01 -6.79 10.53
C LEU A 188 -18.78 -5.46 10.40
N VAL A 189 -18.93 -4.95 9.19
CA VAL A 189 -19.64 -3.68 9.00
C VAL A 189 -21.13 -3.82 9.30
N LYS A 190 -21.67 -2.87 10.06
CA LYS A 190 -23.11 -2.76 10.36
C LYS A 190 -23.85 -1.97 9.28
N ARG A 191 -23.17 -1.03 8.65
CA ARG A 191 -23.69 -0.19 7.58
C ARG A 191 -22.77 -0.28 6.36
N ALA A 192 -23.34 -0.27 5.18
CA ALA A 192 -22.61 -0.41 3.91
C ALA A 192 -21.61 0.74 3.63
N ASP A 193 -21.79 1.88 4.28
CA ASP A 193 -21.00 3.09 4.11
C ASP A 193 -19.86 3.24 5.15
N GLU A 194 -19.62 2.23 5.99
CA GLU A 194 -18.49 2.28 6.94
C GLU A 194 -17.15 2.27 6.19
N ASP A 195 -16.31 3.22 6.54
CA ASP A 195 -14.99 3.38 5.94
C ASP A 195 -13.86 2.82 6.81
N LEU A 196 -12.68 2.67 6.23
CA LEU A 196 -11.47 2.16 6.88
C LEU A 196 -10.88 3.12 7.91
N TYR A 197 -11.31 4.38 7.89
CA TYR A 197 -10.73 5.50 8.64
C TYR A 197 -11.64 5.97 9.79
N ASP A 198 -12.72 5.25 10.08
CA ASP A 198 -13.69 5.58 11.14
C ASP A 198 -14.29 6.99 11.00
N GLY A 199 -14.52 7.44 9.76
CA GLY A 199 -15.03 8.77 9.42
C GLY A 199 -14.01 9.90 9.55
N ARG A 200 -12.73 9.59 9.79
CA ARG A 200 -11.68 10.56 10.07
C ARG A 200 -10.83 10.94 8.86
N LEU A 201 -11.13 10.43 7.65
CA LEU A 201 -10.32 10.69 6.44
C LEU A 201 -10.07 12.19 6.24
N GLY A 202 -11.06 13.04 6.45
CA GLY A 202 -10.95 14.50 6.32
C GLY A 202 -10.03 15.18 7.36
N GLU A 203 -9.56 14.47 8.39
CA GLU A 203 -8.60 14.98 9.37
C GLU A 203 -7.17 15.01 8.83
N ILE A 204 -6.87 14.28 7.76
CA ILE A 204 -5.56 14.30 7.11
C ILE A 204 -5.28 15.72 6.58
N LYS A 205 -4.23 16.35 7.10
CA LYS A 205 -3.78 17.69 6.69
C LYS A 205 -2.51 17.67 5.86
N VAL A 206 -1.86 16.52 5.78
CA VAL A 206 -0.68 16.29 4.94
C VAL A 206 -1.06 16.50 3.48
N PRO A 207 -0.26 17.22 2.68
CA PRO A 207 -0.51 17.34 1.23
C PRO A 207 -0.69 15.96 0.60
N THR A 208 -1.80 15.74 -0.07
CA THR A 208 -2.19 14.41 -0.54
C THR A 208 -2.60 14.43 -2.01
N LEU A 209 -2.05 13.49 -2.78
CA LEU A 209 -2.48 13.13 -4.12
C LEU A 209 -3.20 11.78 -4.09
N PHE A 210 -4.47 11.74 -4.48
CA PHE A 210 -5.13 10.51 -4.90
C PHE A 210 -4.81 10.27 -6.38
N LEU A 211 -4.09 9.19 -6.67
CA LEU A 211 -3.70 8.77 -8.01
C LEU A 211 -4.43 7.47 -8.35
N HIS A 212 -5.35 7.51 -9.28
CA HIS A 212 -6.31 6.43 -9.47
C HIS A 212 -6.43 6.02 -10.93
N GLY A 213 -6.46 4.72 -11.21
CA GLY A 213 -6.74 4.24 -12.56
C GLY A 213 -8.20 4.50 -12.95
N SER A 214 -8.44 5.09 -14.13
CA SER A 214 -9.81 5.41 -14.58
C SER A 214 -10.69 4.17 -14.81
N LEU A 215 -10.06 2.99 -14.91
CA LEU A 215 -10.72 1.70 -15.11
C LEU A 215 -10.44 0.72 -13.95
N ASP A 216 -10.14 1.22 -12.76
CA ASP A 216 -9.86 0.35 -11.61
C ASP A 216 -11.08 -0.49 -11.22
N PRO A 217 -11.02 -1.84 -11.38
CA PRO A 217 -12.15 -2.71 -11.09
C PRO A 217 -12.41 -2.92 -9.59
N ARG A 218 -11.55 -2.36 -8.72
CA ARG A 218 -11.68 -2.43 -7.26
C ARG A 218 -12.39 -1.24 -6.65
N THR A 219 -12.69 -0.23 -7.46
CA THR A 219 -13.39 0.98 -7.02
C THR A 219 -14.90 0.72 -6.98
N GLU A 220 -15.50 0.95 -5.84
CA GLU A 220 -16.95 0.86 -5.70
C GLU A 220 -17.62 2.13 -6.28
N PRO A 221 -18.83 2.02 -6.84
CA PRO A 221 -19.58 3.17 -7.32
C PRO A 221 -19.73 4.25 -6.23
N GLY A 222 -19.37 5.50 -6.55
CA GLY A 222 -19.44 6.64 -5.63
C GLY A 222 -18.30 6.74 -4.61
N GLU A 223 -17.37 5.80 -4.62
CA GLU A 223 -16.26 5.79 -3.64
C GLU A 223 -15.35 7.01 -3.83
N MET A 224 -14.92 7.31 -5.05
CA MET A 224 -14.05 8.46 -5.33
C MET A 224 -14.75 9.81 -5.19
N GLU A 225 -16.04 9.88 -5.47
CA GLU A 225 -16.86 11.07 -5.19
C GLU A 225 -16.94 11.35 -3.69
N ARG A 226 -17.08 10.31 -2.88
CA ARG A 226 -17.06 10.43 -1.42
C ARG A 226 -15.68 10.88 -0.92
N VAL A 227 -14.58 10.31 -1.40
CA VAL A 227 -13.22 10.75 -1.08
C VAL A 227 -13.05 12.24 -1.40
N ARG A 228 -13.48 12.70 -2.58
CA ARG A 228 -13.40 14.13 -2.97
C ARG A 228 -14.19 15.04 -2.03
N LYS A 229 -15.33 14.55 -1.54
CA LYS A 229 -16.18 15.30 -0.59
C LYS A 229 -15.55 15.38 0.80
N GLU A 230 -14.93 14.29 1.26
CA GLU A 230 -14.30 14.22 2.59
C GLU A 230 -12.93 14.90 2.65
N MET A 231 -12.20 14.93 1.52
CA MET A 231 -10.89 15.58 1.38
C MET A 231 -10.87 16.58 0.22
N PRO A 232 -11.65 17.67 0.28
CA PRO A 232 -11.71 18.65 -0.82
C PRO A 232 -10.38 19.39 -1.04
N GLN A 233 -9.48 19.39 -0.06
CA GLN A 233 -8.14 19.98 -0.14
C GLN A 233 -7.12 19.08 -0.87
N ALA A 234 -7.41 17.80 -1.04
CA ALA A 234 -6.49 16.89 -1.71
C ALA A 234 -6.56 17.03 -3.23
N THR A 235 -5.42 16.80 -3.89
CA THR A 235 -5.37 16.68 -5.34
C THR A 235 -5.88 15.30 -5.75
N MET A 236 -6.75 15.22 -6.76
CA MET A 236 -7.24 13.95 -7.29
C MET A 236 -6.99 13.89 -8.79
N LYS A 237 -6.23 12.90 -9.23
CA LYS A 237 -5.86 12.66 -10.63
C LYS A 237 -6.22 11.23 -11.02
N PHE A 238 -6.69 11.07 -12.26
CA PHE A 238 -7.00 9.76 -12.83
C PHE A 238 -6.03 9.47 -13.96
N VAL A 239 -5.41 8.30 -13.93
CA VAL A 239 -4.56 7.79 -15.00
C VAL A 239 -5.46 7.18 -16.09
N SER A 240 -5.34 7.70 -17.30
CA SER A 240 -6.16 7.29 -18.45
C SER A 240 -5.95 5.81 -18.78
N ASN A 241 -7.03 5.06 -18.88
CA ASN A 241 -7.02 3.61 -19.10
C ASN A 241 -6.27 2.77 -18.05
N GLY A 242 -5.73 3.38 -17.01
CA GLY A 242 -5.13 2.67 -15.89
C GLY A 242 -6.18 1.85 -15.13
N LYS A 243 -5.80 0.63 -14.73
CA LYS A 243 -6.61 -0.25 -13.88
C LYS A 243 -6.18 -0.10 -12.42
N HIS A 244 -6.03 -1.23 -11.71
CA HIS A 244 -5.73 -1.23 -10.28
C HIS A 244 -4.29 -0.84 -9.94
N SER A 245 -3.35 -1.03 -10.85
CA SER A 245 -1.91 -0.79 -10.59
C SER A 245 -1.27 0.05 -11.70
N PRO A 246 -1.77 1.28 -11.96
CA PRO A 246 -1.33 2.10 -13.09
C PRO A 246 0.17 2.37 -13.08
N HIS A 247 0.84 2.37 -11.91
CA HIS A 247 2.30 2.53 -11.81
C HIS A 247 3.09 1.41 -12.52
N SER A 248 2.56 0.20 -12.61
CA SER A 248 3.22 -0.98 -13.19
C SER A 248 2.56 -1.46 -14.49
N GLU A 249 1.45 -0.84 -14.91
CA GLU A 249 0.72 -1.24 -16.11
C GLU A 249 1.33 -0.64 -17.37
N LEU A 250 1.60 -1.50 -18.36
CA LEU A 250 2.06 -1.08 -19.67
C LEU A 250 1.07 -0.10 -20.32
N GLY A 251 1.54 1.09 -20.70
CA GLY A 251 0.73 2.16 -21.27
C GLY A 251 0.10 3.12 -20.25
N ALA A 252 0.20 2.84 -18.94
CA ALA A 252 -0.31 3.72 -17.88
C ALA A 252 0.80 4.33 -17.01
N PHE A 253 1.90 3.62 -16.79
CA PHE A 253 2.97 4.04 -15.87
C PHE A 253 3.57 5.41 -16.21
N ALA A 254 3.70 5.74 -17.49
CA ALA A 254 4.28 7.02 -17.90
C ALA A 254 3.42 8.22 -17.47
N GLU A 255 2.09 8.14 -17.65
CA GLU A 255 1.14 9.15 -17.16
C GLU A 255 1.11 9.18 -15.63
N CYS A 256 1.12 8.00 -14.99
CA CYS A 256 1.21 7.86 -13.54
C CYS A 256 2.43 8.62 -12.98
N ASN A 257 3.63 8.38 -13.54
CA ASN A 257 4.86 9.04 -13.15
C ASN A 257 4.82 10.56 -13.39
N ALA A 258 4.25 11.01 -14.51
CA ALA A 258 4.12 12.43 -14.84
C ALA A 258 3.24 13.16 -13.82
N LEU A 259 2.07 12.61 -13.49
CA LEU A 259 1.13 13.18 -12.50
C LEU A 259 1.72 13.20 -11.09
N ALA A 260 2.43 12.14 -10.69
CA ALA A 260 3.13 12.09 -9.42
C ALA A 260 4.25 13.12 -9.35
N ARG A 261 5.05 13.29 -10.42
CA ARG A 261 6.12 14.28 -10.49
C ARG A 261 5.58 15.71 -10.42
N GLU A 262 4.50 16.03 -11.15
CA GLU A 262 3.81 17.32 -11.07
C GLU A 262 3.43 17.67 -9.62
N PHE A 263 2.81 16.70 -8.93
CA PHE A 263 2.43 16.87 -7.53
C PHE A 263 3.64 17.07 -6.63
N LEU A 264 4.67 16.21 -6.72
CA LEU A 264 5.87 16.27 -5.88
C LEU A 264 6.64 17.59 -6.04
N LEU A 265 6.71 18.14 -7.26
CA LEU A 265 7.32 19.43 -7.53
C LEU A 265 6.55 20.60 -6.92
N SER A 266 5.23 20.47 -6.79
CA SER A 266 4.40 21.50 -6.14
C SER A 266 4.52 21.50 -4.61
N GLN A 267 5.19 20.48 -4.01
CA GLN A 267 5.42 20.34 -2.57
C GLN A 267 6.90 20.60 -2.19
N ALA A 268 7.74 21.01 -3.12
CA ALA A 268 9.17 21.24 -2.91
C ALA A 268 9.49 22.62 -2.30
#